data_ecbe0925c776dfe85589ae45e66a6665
#
_entry.id   ecbe0925c776dfe85589ae45e66a6665
#
_cell.length_a   1.000
_cell.length_b   1.000
_cell.length_c   1.000
_cell.angle_alpha   90.00
_cell.angle_beta   90.00
_cell.angle_gamma   90.00
#
_symmetry.space_group_name_H-M   'P 1'
#
loop_
_entity.id
_entity.type
_entity.pdbx_description
1 polymer ?
#
loop_
_entity_poly.entity_id
_entity_poly.type
_entity_poly.pdbx_seq_one_letter_code
_entity_poly.pdbx_strand_id
1 'polypeptide(L)'
;TDRSRGLGDVYKRQKSLREDKSITIEELAQRSGLAMEQIERIENNIDIPSLAPLIKIARVLGVRLGTFLDDQDEVGPVVCRKKEAKDAISFSNNAIHSRKHMEYHSLSKSKADRHMEPFIIDVMPTEDTDFVLSSHEGEEFIMVMEGIMEISYGKNTYLLEEGDSIYYDSIVPHHVHAYEGQAAKILAVVYTPI
;
A
#
# COMPACT_ATOMS: atom_id res chain seq x y z
N THR A 1 -24.66 0.91 6.68
CA THR A 1 -23.85 0.37 5.58
C THR A 1 -22.39 0.45 5.93
N ASP A 2 -21.88 -0.71 6.12
CA ASP A 2 -20.59 -1.04 6.72
C ASP A 2 -19.40 -0.49 5.92
N ARG A 3 -18.84 0.65 6.35
CA ARG A 3 -17.59 1.23 5.83
C ARG A 3 -16.34 0.47 6.32
N SER A 4 -16.51 -0.61 7.08
CA SER A 4 -15.42 -1.39 7.68
C SER A 4 -14.96 -2.58 6.83
N ARG A 5 -15.62 -2.87 5.69
CA ARG A 5 -15.33 -4.07 4.90
C ARG A 5 -13.94 -4.13 4.25
N GLY A 6 -13.27 -3.00 4.00
CA GLY A 6 -11.98 -3.01 3.31
C GLY A 6 -10.77 -3.36 4.19
N LEU A 7 -10.70 -2.82 5.41
CA LEU A 7 -9.54 -2.97 6.30
C LEU A 7 -9.68 -4.14 7.27
N GLY A 8 -10.91 -4.39 7.75
CA GLY A 8 -11.18 -5.52 8.63
C GLY A 8 -10.85 -6.87 8.01
N ASP A 9 -10.82 -6.95 6.69
CA ASP A 9 -10.56 -8.19 5.98
C ASP A 9 -9.07 -8.41 5.68
N VAL A 10 -8.26 -7.35 5.51
CA VAL A 10 -6.81 -7.45 5.23
C VAL A 10 -6.08 -8.14 6.38
N TYR A 11 -6.27 -7.69 7.62
CA TYR A 11 -5.59 -8.27 8.78
C TYR A 11 -6.08 -9.69 9.08
N LYS A 12 -7.38 -9.97 8.90
CA LYS A 12 -7.94 -11.30 9.08
C LYS A 12 -7.37 -12.28 8.07
N ARG A 13 -7.28 -11.90 6.80
CA ARG A 13 -6.68 -12.71 5.75
C ARG A 13 -5.21 -12.96 6.02
N GLN A 14 -4.46 -11.93 6.41
CA GLN A 14 -3.05 -12.05 6.71
C GLN A 14 -2.82 -13.01 7.89
N LYS A 15 -3.55 -12.87 8.99
CA LYS A 15 -3.48 -13.74 10.16
C LYS A 15 -3.85 -15.18 9.81
N SER A 16 -4.98 -15.39 9.12
CA SER A 16 -5.44 -16.72 8.70
C SER A 16 -4.39 -17.41 7.83
N LEU A 17 -3.84 -16.72 6.83
CA LEU A 17 -2.81 -17.27 5.96
C LEU A 17 -1.52 -17.65 6.71
N ARG A 18 -1.12 -16.85 7.72
CA ARG A 18 0.02 -17.17 8.57
C ARG A 18 -0.23 -18.45 9.39
N GLU A 19 -1.40 -18.53 10.01
CA GLU A 19 -1.81 -19.69 10.84
C GLU A 19 -1.97 -20.95 10.01
N ASP A 20 -2.58 -20.87 8.83
CA ASP A 20 -2.73 -21.99 7.88
C ASP A 20 -1.37 -22.58 7.44
N LYS A 21 -0.35 -21.71 7.37
CA LYS A 21 1.03 -22.13 7.06
C LYS A 21 1.83 -22.52 8.29
N SER A 22 1.24 -22.50 9.49
CA SER A 22 1.89 -22.82 10.75
C SER A 22 3.15 -21.96 11.03
N ILE A 23 3.15 -20.72 10.58
CA ILE A 23 4.22 -19.74 10.82
C ILE A 23 3.90 -18.97 12.10
N THR A 24 4.86 -18.89 13.04
CA THR A 24 4.69 -18.08 14.24
C THR A 24 4.89 -16.59 13.95
N ILE A 25 4.46 -15.71 14.86
CA ILE A 25 4.69 -14.26 14.72
C ILE A 25 6.19 -13.96 14.75
N GLU A 26 6.95 -14.65 15.60
CA GLU A 26 8.41 -14.52 15.70
C GLU A 26 9.09 -14.91 14.38
N GLU A 27 8.68 -16.01 13.79
CA GLU A 27 9.20 -16.48 12.51
C GLU A 27 8.85 -15.52 11.37
N LEU A 28 7.60 -15.00 11.35
CA LEU A 28 7.19 -13.99 10.38
C LEU A 28 8.01 -12.70 10.54
N ALA A 29 8.24 -12.25 11.77
CA ALA A 29 9.06 -11.08 12.07
C ALA A 29 10.50 -11.25 11.58
N GLN A 30 11.11 -12.39 11.90
CA GLN A 30 12.47 -12.71 11.48
C GLN A 30 12.62 -12.73 9.96
N ARG A 31 11.69 -13.38 9.26
CA ARG A 31 11.75 -13.53 7.79
C ARG A 31 11.39 -12.24 7.04
N SER A 32 10.47 -11.45 7.58
CA SER A 32 10.03 -10.19 6.94
C SER A 32 10.92 -9.00 7.26
N GLY A 33 11.72 -9.09 8.34
CA GLY A 33 12.49 -7.97 8.87
C GLY A 33 11.62 -6.90 9.55
N LEU A 34 10.37 -7.22 9.90
CA LEU A 34 9.48 -6.35 10.66
C LEU A 34 9.63 -6.62 12.16
N ALA A 35 9.35 -5.61 12.99
CA ALA A 35 9.26 -5.82 14.43
C ALA A 35 8.06 -6.71 14.76
N MET A 36 8.23 -7.64 15.72
CA MET A 36 7.15 -8.53 16.16
C MET A 36 5.93 -7.74 16.65
N GLU A 37 6.16 -6.70 17.43
CA GLU A 37 5.11 -5.81 17.91
C GLU A 37 4.30 -5.17 16.77
N GLN A 38 4.95 -4.79 15.67
CA GLN A 38 4.28 -4.24 14.49
C GLN A 38 3.33 -5.27 13.86
N ILE A 39 3.76 -6.52 13.74
CA ILE A 39 2.92 -7.61 13.21
C ILE A 39 1.73 -7.86 14.13
N GLU A 40 1.95 -7.93 15.44
CA GLU A 40 0.88 -8.10 16.43
C GLU A 40 -0.16 -6.98 16.35
N ARG A 41 0.27 -5.73 16.21
CA ARG A 41 -0.62 -4.58 16.08
C ARG A 41 -1.45 -4.63 14.80
N ILE A 42 -0.86 -5.07 13.68
CA ILE A 42 -1.56 -5.31 12.42
C ILE A 42 -2.60 -6.42 12.61
N GLU A 43 -2.24 -7.57 13.15
CA GLU A 43 -3.12 -8.73 13.31
C GLU A 43 -4.28 -8.47 14.31
N ASN A 44 -4.07 -7.59 15.26
CA ASN A 44 -5.09 -7.17 16.22
C ASN A 44 -5.89 -5.94 15.79
N ASN A 45 -5.70 -5.48 14.53
CA ASN A 45 -6.38 -4.31 13.97
C ASN A 45 -6.20 -3.03 14.83
N ILE A 46 -5.05 -2.90 15.45
CA ILE A 46 -4.68 -1.70 16.23
C ILE A 46 -4.13 -0.64 15.30
N ASP A 47 -3.26 -1.05 14.38
CA ASP A 47 -2.65 -0.17 13.37
C ASP A 47 -3.22 -0.46 11.98
N ILE A 48 -3.38 0.61 11.21
CA ILE A 48 -3.57 0.52 9.78
C ILE A 48 -2.18 0.35 9.17
N PRO A 49 -1.85 -0.82 8.56
CA PRO A 49 -0.54 -1.00 7.98
C PRO A 49 -0.32 -0.06 6.80
N SER A 50 0.92 0.34 6.57
CA SER A 50 1.33 0.88 5.28
C SER A 50 1.51 -0.25 4.26
N LEU A 51 1.65 0.09 2.99
CA LEU A 51 1.78 -0.90 1.92
C LEU A 51 3.04 -1.76 2.07
N ALA A 52 4.18 -1.15 2.45
CA ALA A 52 5.46 -1.84 2.55
C ALA A 52 5.49 -3.01 3.56
N PRO A 53 4.98 -2.91 4.79
CA PRO A 53 4.82 -4.06 5.67
C PRO A 53 3.99 -5.19 5.07
N LEU A 54 2.88 -4.87 4.38
CA LEU A 54 2.05 -5.89 3.75
C LEU A 54 2.78 -6.62 2.61
N ILE A 55 3.56 -5.91 1.80
CA ILE A 55 4.40 -6.51 0.76
C ILE A 55 5.41 -7.48 1.37
N LYS A 56 6.10 -7.08 2.45
CA LYS A 56 7.06 -7.94 3.15
C LYS A 56 6.41 -9.20 3.73
N ILE A 57 5.24 -9.06 4.33
CA ILE A 57 4.46 -10.18 4.86
C ILE A 57 4.00 -11.11 3.73
N ALA A 58 3.45 -10.57 2.64
CA ALA A 58 3.02 -11.32 1.47
C ALA A 58 4.15 -12.20 0.92
N ARG A 59 5.35 -11.65 0.80
CA ARG A 59 6.54 -12.37 0.37
C ARG A 59 6.86 -13.56 1.28
N VAL A 60 6.89 -13.36 2.60
CA VAL A 60 7.18 -14.46 3.55
C VAL A 60 6.13 -15.54 3.48
N LEU A 61 4.88 -15.17 3.30
CA LEU A 61 3.76 -16.12 3.16
C LEU A 61 3.68 -16.75 1.76
N GLY A 62 4.51 -16.30 0.80
CA GLY A 62 4.51 -16.82 -0.57
C GLY A 62 3.20 -16.54 -1.31
N VAL A 63 2.60 -15.39 -1.04
CA VAL A 63 1.37 -14.92 -1.70
C VAL A 63 1.59 -13.54 -2.31
N ARG A 64 0.75 -13.17 -3.27
CA ARG A 64 0.77 -11.84 -3.86
C ARG A 64 0.12 -10.81 -2.94
N LEU A 65 0.54 -9.56 -3.04
CA LEU A 65 -0.05 -8.47 -2.26
C LEU A 65 -1.57 -8.41 -2.44
N GLY A 66 -2.06 -8.59 -3.66
CA GLY A 66 -3.49 -8.59 -3.96
C GLY A 66 -4.31 -9.62 -3.19
N THR A 67 -3.69 -10.70 -2.72
CA THR A 67 -4.35 -11.71 -1.87
C THR A 67 -4.86 -11.13 -0.55
N PHE A 68 -4.23 -10.07 -0.05
CA PHE A 68 -4.69 -9.36 1.15
C PHE A 68 -5.77 -8.33 0.85
N LEU A 69 -5.77 -7.77 -0.37
CA LEU A 69 -6.56 -6.60 -0.70
C LEU A 69 -8.03 -6.94 -1.05
N ASP A 70 -8.25 -8.07 -1.71
CA ASP A 70 -9.59 -8.49 -2.15
C ASP A 70 -9.67 -9.99 -2.49
N ASP A 71 -10.88 -10.43 -2.81
CA ASP A 71 -11.13 -11.76 -3.36
C ASP A 71 -10.74 -11.77 -4.84
N GLN A 72 -9.91 -12.72 -5.24
CA GLN A 72 -9.32 -12.84 -6.58
C GLN A 72 -9.96 -13.99 -7.35
N ASP A 73 -11.18 -13.79 -7.81
CA ASP A 73 -12.02 -14.82 -8.44
C ASP A 73 -12.20 -14.62 -9.96
N GLU A 74 -11.84 -13.45 -10.50
CA GLU A 74 -11.99 -13.15 -11.92
C GLU A 74 -10.73 -13.54 -12.72
N VAL A 75 -10.81 -14.59 -13.51
CA VAL A 75 -9.70 -15.07 -14.35
C VAL A 75 -9.52 -14.19 -15.61
N GLY A 76 -10.61 -13.68 -16.15
CA GLY A 76 -10.62 -12.84 -17.36
C GLY A 76 -10.15 -11.40 -17.11
N PRO A 77 -10.37 -10.50 -18.07
CA PRO A 77 -10.14 -9.09 -17.88
C PRO A 77 -11.16 -8.51 -16.88
N VAL A 78 -10.69 -7.63 -16.01
CA VAL A 78 -11.57 -6.84 -15.12
C VAL A 78 -11.64 -5.40 -15.61
N VAL A 79 -12.83 -4.81 -15.51
CA VAL A 79 -13.07 -3.42 -15.87
C VAL A 79 -13.48 -2.67 -14.61
N CYS A 80 -12.70 -1.68 -14.23
CA CYS A 80 -13.05 -0.77 -13.14
C CYS A 80 -13.71 0.49 -13.73
N ARG A 81 -14.99 0.72 -13.41
CA ARG A 81 -15.69 1.93 -13.82
C ARG A 81 -15.50 3.04 -12.81
N LYS A 82 -15.38 4.28 -13.26
CA LYS A 82 -15.18 5.46 -12.38
C LYS A 82 -16.18 5.52 -11.22
N LYS A 83 -17.41 5.04 -11.42
CA LYS A 83 -18.46 5.00 -10.39
C LYS A 83 -18.27 3.87 -9.36
N GLU A 84 -17.49 2.86 -9.70
CA GLU A 84 -17.29 1.63 -8.91
C GLU A 84 -15.98 1.72 -8.07
N ALA A 85 -15.08 2.63 -8.43
CA ALA A 85 -13.83 2.88 -7.72
C ALA A 85 -14.00 3.55 -6.34
N LYS A 86 -15.18 3.44 -5.72
CA LYS A 86 -15.52 4.15 -4.47
C LYS A 86 -15.12 3.42 -3.20
N ASP A 87 -14.77 2.15 -3.27
CA ASP A 87 -14.35 1.36 -2.11
C ASP A 87 -12.83 1.57 -1.91
N ALA A 88 -12.50 2.62 -1.18
CA ALA A 88 -11.11 2.93 -0.85
C ALA A 88 -10.58 2.02 0.26
N ILE A 89 -9.35 1.55 0.09
CA ILE A 89 -8.54 0.99 1.17
C ILE A 89 -7.64 2.11 1.67
N SER A 90 -7.75 2.45 2.95
CA SER A 90 -6.88 3.46 3.54
C SER A 90 -5.61 2.80 4.07
N PHE A 91 -4.46 3.32 3.66
CA PHE A 91 -3.17 2.97 4.23
C PHE A 91 -2.59 4.17 4.97
N SER A 92 -1.84 3.89 6.03
CA SER A 92 -1.13 4.93 6.78
C SER A 92 0.33 4.98 6.34
N ASN A 93 0.86 6.17 6.14
CA ASN A 93 2.28 6.38 5.87
C ASN A 93 3.13 6.51 7.14
N ASN A 94 2.52 6.59 8.31
CA ASN A 94 3.21 6.77 9.59
C ASN A 94 2.87 5.69 10.60
N ALA A 95 3.89 5.19 11.29
CA ALA A 95 3.79 4.05 12.19
C ALA A 95 2.99 4.29 13.48
N ILE A 96 2.70 5.51 13.90
CA ILE A 96 2.16 5.73 15.25
C ILE A 96 0.98 6.71 15.37
N HIS A 97 0.87 7.78 14.56
CA HIS A 97 -0.13 8.83 14.80
C HIS A 97 -0.85 9.41 13.59
N SER A 98 -0.50 9.06 12.36
CA SER A 98 -1.10 9.71 11.22
C SER A 98 -2.36 9.04 10.74
N ARG A 99 -3.41 9.74 10.91
CA ARG A 99 -4.72 9.42 10.36
C ARG A 99 -4.67 9.68 8.84
N LYS A 100 -4.83 8.60 8.04
CA LYS A 100 -5.29 8.65 6.66
C LYS A 100 -4.70 9.79 5.79
N HIS A 101 -3.41 9.74 5.49
CA HIS A 101 -2.84 10.67 4.52
C HIS A 101 -2.95 10.18 3.08
N MET A 102 -3.25 8.90 2.88
CA MET A 102 -3.43 8.32 1.57
C MET A 102 -4.66 7.41 1.54
N GLU A 103 -5.54 7.63 0.60
CA GLU A 103 -6.67 6.76 0.29
C GLU A 103 -6.42 6.07 -1.06
N TYR A 104 -6.33 4.75 -1.03
CA TYR A 104 -6.04 3.92 -2.20
C TYR A 104 -7.31 3.34 -2.79
N HIS A 105 -7.53 3.59 -4.06
CA HIS A 105 -8.64 3.04 -4.84
C HIS A 105 -8.06 2.05 -5.85
N SER A 106 -8.26 0.74 -5.60
CA SER A 106 -7.76 -0.31 -6.48
C SER A 106 -8.47 -0.27 -7.83
N LEU A 107 -7.67 -0.34 -8.90
CA LEU A 107 -8.19 -0.45 -10.27
C LEU A 107 -8.18 -1.89 -10.78
N SER A 108 -7.67 -2.83 -9.99
CA SER A 108 -7.52 -4.25 -10.34
C SER A 108 -8.28 -5.20 -9.41
N LYS A 109 -9.25 -4.68 -8.66
CA LYS A 109 -10.04 -5.45 -7.71
C LYS A 109 -10.60 -6.72 -8.37
N SER A 110 -10.56 -7.83 -7.65
CA SER A 110 -11.01 -9.17 -8.06
C SER A 110 -10.19 -9.85 -9.18
N LYS A 111 -9.24 -9.19 -9.83
CA LYS A 111 -8.41 -9.85 -10.86
C LYS A 111 -7.53 -10.92 -10.24
N ALA A 112 -7.79 -12.19 -10.62
CA ALA A 112 -6.96 -13.31 -10.20
C ALA A 112 -5.54 -13.20 -10.79
N ASP A 113 -4.57 -13.70 -10.04
CA ASP A 113 -3.17 -13.84 -10.47
C ASP A 113 -2.49 -12.56 -10.99
N ARG A 114 -2.93 -11.39 -10.51
CA ARG A 114 -2.30 -10.13 -10.90
C ARG A 114 -0.95 -9.95 -10.21
N HIS A 115 0.00 -9.39 -10.94
CA HIS A 115 1.35 -9.03 -10.46
C HIS A 115 1.52 -7.54 -10.22
N MET A 116 0.67 -6.74 -10.84
CA MET A 116 0.65 -5.29 -10.68
C MET A 116 -0.56 -4.88 -9.87
N GLU A 117 -0.36 -3.92 -8.98
CA GLU A 117 -1.43 -3.28 -8.21
C GLU A 117 -1.54 -1.82 -8.64
N PRO A 118 -2.41 -1.52 -9.61
CA PRO A 118 -2.70 -0.15 -9.99
C PRO A 118 -3.73 0.48 -9.04
N PHE A 119 -3.42 1.70 -8.60
CA PHE A 119 -4.25 2.49 -7.71
C PHE A 119 -4.45 3.91 -8.23
N ILE A 120 -5.62 4.47 -7.99
CA ILE A 120 -5.77 5.91 -7.84
C ILE A 120 -5.60 6.20 -6.35
N ILE A 121 -4.74 7.16 -6.03
CA ILE A 121 -4.43 7.52 -4.64
C ILE A 121 -4.75 8.99 -4.44
N ASP A 122 -5.62 9.27 -3.47
CA ASP A 122 -5.81 10.61 -2.95
C ASP A 122 -4.78 10.87 -1.84
N VAL A 123 -3.85 11.77 -2.10
CA VAL A 123 -2.78 12.15 -1.17
C VAL A 123 -3.20 13.41 -0.45
N MET A 124 -3.52 13.26 0.82
CA MET A 124 -3.97 14.38 1.66
C MET A 124 -2.78 15.14 2.25
N PRO A 125 -2.90 16.45 2.44
CA PRO A 125 -1.87 17.21 3.10
C PRO A 125 -1.67 16.75 4.55
N THR A 126 -0.42 16.84 5.02
CA THR A 126 -0.05 16.55 6.41
C THR A 126 0.83 17.67 6.95
N GLU A 127 0.69 17.95 8.24
CA GLU A 127 1.60 18.84 8.96
C GLU A 127 2.81 18.07 9.55
N ASP A 128 2.77 16.75 9.49
CA ASP A 128 3.87 15.91 9.97
C ASP A 128 5.09 16.07 9.07
N THR A 129 6.22 16.35 9.69
CA THR A 129 7.52 16.45 9.02
C THR A 129 8.37 15.18 9.20
N ASP A 130 8.01 14.33 10.14
CA ASP A 130 8.71 13.06 10.40
C ASP A 130 8.10 11.94 9.56
N PHE A 131 8.61 11.80 8.34
CA PHE A 131 8.17 10.76 7.43
C PHE A 131 8.93 9.45 7.66
N VAL A 132 8.18 8.35 7.75
CA VAL A 132 8.76 7.00 7.72
C VAL A 132 8.99 6.62 6.26
N LEU A 133 10.25 6.38 5.91
CA LEU A 133 10.62 5.94 4.58
C LEU A 133 10.14 4.51 4.34
N SER A 134 9.50 4.27 3.21
CA SER A 134 9.16 2.94 2.71
C SER A 134 10.35 2.33 1.97
N SER A 135 10.54 1.03 2.11
CA SER A 135 11.46 0.25 1.29
C SER A 135 10.93 -1.16 1.17
N HIS A 136 10.79 -1.64 -0.05
CA HIS A 136 10.34 -3.01 -0.34
C HIS A 136 10.88 -3.48 -1.69
N GLU A 137 10.80 -4.75 -1.98
CA GLU A 137 11.16 -5.27 -3.30
C GLU A 137 10.11 -4.88 -4.34
N GLY A 138 10.54 -4.75 -5.58
CA GLY A 138 9.72 -4.42 -6.73
C GLY A 138 9.97 -3.03 -7.27
N GLU A 139 9.02 -2.58 -8.04
CA GLU A 139 9.11 -1.33 -8.79
C GLU A 139 7.80 -0.56 -8.66
N GLU A 140 7.89 0.75 -8.74
CA GLU A 140 6.73 1.63 -8.76
C GLU A 140 6.78 2.61 -9.92
N PHE A 141 5.62 2.81 -10.53
CA PHE A 141 5.36 3.89 -11.47
C PHE A 141 4.30 4.81 -10.88
N ILE A 142 4.56 6.11 -10.88
CA ILE A 142 3.62 7.12 -10.41
C ILE A 142 3.46 8.20 -11.47
N MET A 143 2.21 8.61 -11.71
CA MET A 143 1.86 9.76 -12.54
C MET A 143 0.94 10.69 -11.74
N VAL A 144 1.28 11.98 -11.71
CA VAL A 144 0.44 13.00 -11.06
C VAL A 144 -0.74 13.33 -11.95
N MET A 145 -1.94 13.13 -11.44
CA MET A 145 -3.21 13.41 -12.14
C MET A 145 -3.76 14.78 -11.79
N GLU A 146 -3.61 15.21 -10.54
CA GLU A 146 -4.06 16.51 -10.03
C GLU A 146 -3.13 16.98 -8.90
N GLY A 147 -2.84 18.26 -8.84
CA GLY A 147 -2.04 18.87 -7.78
C GLY A 147 -0.53 18.72 -7.97
N ILE A 148 0.21 18.84 -6.89
CA ILE A 148 1.67 18.74 -6.87
C ILE A 148 2.08 17.74 -5.78
N MET A 149 2.97 16.85 -6.15
CA MET A 149 3.50 15.81 -5.28
C MET A 149 5.00 15.97 -5.10
N GLU A 150 5.49 15.74 -3.90
CA GLU A 150 6.91 15.60 -3.64
C GLU A 150 7.24 14.14 -3.30
N ILE A 151 8.32 13.63 -3.89
CA ILE A 151 8.85 12.32 -3.56
C ILE A 151 10.30 12.44 -3.09
N SER A 152 10.57 11.92 -1.89
CA SER A 152 11.92 11.67 -1.41
C SER A 152 12.34 10.28 -1.86
N TYR A 153 13.47 10.15 -2.52
CA TYR A 153 14.01 8.89 -3.04
C TYR A 153 15.51 8.83 -2.79
N GLY A 154 15.93 7.98 -1.86
CA GLY A 154 17.28 7.94 -1.37
C GLY A 154 17.70 9.29 -0.75
N LYS A 155 18.64 9.96 -1.39
CA LYS A 155 19.14 11.28 -0.96
C LYS A 155 18.55 12.43 -1.77
N ASN A 156 17.71 12.14 -2.75
CA ASN A 156 17.16 13.11 -3.68
C ASN A 156 15.69 13.37 -3.38
N THR A 157 15.24 14.55 -3.73
CA THR A 157 13.84 14.95 -3.67
C THR A 157 13.40 15.45 -5.04
N TYR A 158 12.25 14.99 -5.50
CA TYR A 158 11.67 15.34 -6.78
C TYR A 158 10.31 15.98 -6.57
N LEU A 159 10.10 17.12 -7.18
CA LEU A 159 8.81 17.80 -7.24
C LEU A 159 8.16 17.49 -8.58
N LEU A 160 6.94 16.95 -8.55
CA LEU A 160 6.20 16.53 -9.72
C LEU A 160 4.87 17.27 -9.79
N GLU A 161 4.60 17.87 -10.94
CA GLU A 161 3.36 18.59 -11.25
C GLU A 161 2.39 17.69 -12.05
N GLU A 162 1.18 18.16 -12.25
CA GLU A 162 0.16 17.47 -13.05
C GLU A 162 0.71 17.08 -14.44
N GLY A 163 0.60 15.80 -14.78
CA GLY A 163 1.12 15.21 -16.00
C GLY A 163 2.54 14.64 -15.89
N ASP A 164 3.30 15.00 -14.86
CA ASP A 164 4.61 14.42 -14.63
C ASP A 164 4.52 12.99 -14.11
N SER A 165 5.56 12.21 -14.37
CA SER A 165 5.66 10.83 -13.90
C SER A 165 7.06 10.48 -13.41
N ILE A 166 7.13 9.48 -12.54
CA ILE A 166 8.38 8.89 -12.05
C ILE A 166 8.26 7.38 -12.04
N TYR A 167 9.37 6.71 -12.36
CA TYR A 167 9.51 5.26 -12.27
C TYR A 167 10.76 4.94 -11.46
N TYR A 168 10.67 4.04 -10.49
CA TYR A 168 11.80 3.71 -9.62
C TYR A 168 11.75 2.29 -9.05
N ASP A 169 12.94 1.82 -8.64
CA ASP A 169 13.10 0.60 -7.84
C ASP A 169 12.74 0.88 -6.39
N SER A 170 11.74 0.16 -5.86
CA SER A 170 11.17 0.40 -4.54
C SER A 170 12.08 -0.07 -3.39
N ILE A 171 13.21 -0.72 -3.70
CA ILE A 171 14.22 -1.11 -2.68
C ILE A 171 14.94 0.11 -2.09
N VAL A 172 15.07 1.19 -2.84
CA VAL A 172 15.63 2.44 -2.33
C VAL A 172 14.62 3.10 -1.39
N PRO A 173 15.01 3.51 -0.19
CA PRO A 173 14.10 4.20 0.73
C PRO A 173 13.44 5.41 0.08
N HIS A 174 12.13 5.47 0.14
CA HIS A 174 11.32 6.51 -0.52
C HIS A 174 10.10 6.92 0.32
N HIS A 175 9.59 8.10 0.04
CA HIS A 175 8.36 8.62 0.64
C HIS A 175 7.67 9.57 -0.31
N VAL A 176 6.34 9.46 -0.40
CA VAL A 176 5.48 10.28 -1.25
C VAL A 176 4.57 11.13 -0.35
N HIS A 177 4.47 12.42 -0.60
CA HIS A 177 3.56 13.31 0.09
C HIS A 177 3.08 14.47 -0.79
N ALA A 178 1.97 15.08 -0.39
CA ALA A 178 1.42 16.26 -1.04
C ALA A 178 2.28 17.49 -0.72
N TYR A 179 2.50 18.35 -1.71
CA TYR A 179 3.36 19.52 -1.57
C TYR A 179 2.60 20.71 -1.01
N GLU A 180 3.26 21.47 -0.14
CA GLU A 180 2.76 22.75 0.43
C GLU A 180 1.33 22.71 1.00
N GLY A 181 0.95 21.60 1.63
CA GLY A 181 -0.36 21.51 2.30
C GLY A 181 -1.56 21.44 1.34
N GLN A 182 -1.33 21.17 0.05
CA GLN A 182 -2.38 20.96 -0.93
C GLN A 182 -2.56 19.48 -1.22
N ALA A 183 -3.80 19.01 -1.38
CA ALA A 183 -4.06 17.64 -1.76
C ALA A 183 -3.57 17.37 -3.21
N ALA A 184 -3.12 16.15 -3.45
CA ALA A 184 -2.76 15.68 -4.78
C ALA A 184 -3.50 14.36 -5.10
N LYS A 185 -3.63 14.06 -6.37
CA LYS A 185 -4.15 12.79 -6.87
C LYS A 185 -3.16 12.17 -7.81
N ILE A 186 -2.84 10.90 -7.60
CA ILE A 186 -1.86 10.18 -8.39
C ILE A 186 -2.42 8.85 -8.90
N LEU A 187 -1.96 8.43 -10.06
CA LEU A 187 -2.02 7.04 -10.51
C LEU A 187 -0.70 6.37 -10.09
N ALA A 188 -0.79 5.34 -9.29
CA ALA A 188 0.37 4.55 -8.90
C ALA A 188 0.19 3.10 -9.32
N VAL A 189 1.25 2.50 -9.87
CA VAL A 189 1.31 1.07 -10.18
C VAL A 189 2.45 0.47 -9.40
N VAL A 190 2.13 -0.48 -8.52
CA VAL A 190 3.10 -1.20 -7.70
C VAL A 190 3.25 -2.61 -8.26
N TYR A 191 4.46 -2.96 -8.64
CA TYR A 191 4.84 -4.32 -9.02
C TYR A 191 5.67 -4.94 -7.92
N THR A 192 5.28 -6.12 -7.46
CA THR A 192 6.05 -6.89 -6.47
C THR A 192 6.38 -8.26 -7.04
N PRO A 193 7.67 -8.61 -7.17
CA PRO A 193 8.06 -9.96 -7.52
C PRO A 193 7.67 -10.93 -6.39
N ILE A 194 7.34 -12.17 -6.77
CA ILE A 194 7.06 -13.27 -5.83
C ILE A 194 8.30 -14.15 -5.72
#